data_8b26942880670b52bf5e23012cb98b9b
#
_entry.id   8b26942880670b52bf5e23012cb98b9b
#
_cell.length_a   1.000
_cell.length_b   1.000
_cell.length_c   1.000
_cell.angle_alpha   90.00
_cell.angle_beta   90.00
_cell.angle_gamma   90.00
#
_symmetry.space_group_name_H-M   'P 1'
#
loop_
_entity.id
_entity.type
_entity.pdbx_description
1 polymer ?
#
loop_
_entity_poly.entity_id
_entity_poly.type
_entity_poly.pdbx_seq_one_letter_code
_entity_poly.pdbx_strand_id
1 'polypeptide(L)'
;DCVAACSFGGIKINEETHVAEVDPALCTACGACVKACPRHVIALTPVSAKNRRVYVSCNNVSRGPVAMKECGTSCIGCGKCAKECPFGAIEIVDNLAHIDYEKCRSCRKCVKVCPRNAIMTQGFPLIVSAKDASAEKTNAGQTEKEKAEV
;
A
#
# COMPACT_ATOMS: atom_id res chain seq x y z
N ASP A 1 -1.43 -19.40 -2.70
CA ASP A 1 -2.10 -19.59 -1.41
C ASP A 1 -3.16 -18.50 -1.16
N CYS A 2 -2.80 -17.21 -1.03
CA CYS A 2 -3.77 -16.15 -0.73
C CYS A 2 -4.85 -15.96 -1.81
N VAL A 3 -4.51 -16.10 -3.09
CA VAL A 3 -5.46 -16.01 -4.22
C VAL A 3 -6.45 -17.17 -4.15
N ALA A 4 -5.96 -18.41 -3.94
CA ALA A 4 -6.81 -19.59 -3.83
C ALA A 4 -7.75 -19.54 -2.61
N ALA A 5 -7.33 -18.88 -1.53
CA ALA A 5 -8.13 -18.71 -0.32
C ALA A 5 -9.23 -17.64 -0.45
N CYS A 6 -9.19 -16.82 -1.51
CA CYS A 6 -10.16 -15.75 -1.70
C CYS A 6 -11.37 -16.22 -2.50
N SER A 7 -12.47 -16.55 -1.81
CA SER A 7 -13.73 -16.99 -2.44
C SER A 7 -14.42 -15.89 -3.28
N PHE A 8 -14.00 -14.62 -3.11
CA PHE A 8 -14.62 -13.48 -3.78
C PHE A 8 -13.80 -12.96 -4.98
N GLY A 9 -12.67 -13.61 -5.30
CA GLY A 9 -11.80 -13.19 -6.39
C GLY A 9 -11.15 -11.81 -6.20
N GLY A 10 -11.17 -11.28 -4.97
CA GLY A 10 -10.65 -9.95 -4.64
C GLY A 10 -9.12 -9.88 -4.51
N ILE A 11 -8.38 -10.94 -4.82
CA ILE A 11 -6.91 -10.94 -4.81
C ILE A 11 -6.40 -11.49 -6.13
N LYS A 12 -5.49 -10.76 -6.75
CA LYS A 12 -4.78 -11.17 -7.97
C LYS A 12 -3.29 -11.05 -7.75
N ILE A 13 -2.52 -11.82 -8.49
CA ILE A 13 -1.07 -11.61 -8.60
C ILE A 13 -0.85 -10.70 -9.81
N ASN A 14 -0.19 -9.59 -9.58
CA ASN A 14 0.25 -8.72 -10.66
C ASN A 14 1.35 -9.45 -11.45
N GLU A 15 1.18 -9.57 -12.76
CA GLU A 15 2.07 -10.35 -13.63
C GLU A 15 3.44 -9.69 -13.80
N GLU A 16 3.52 -8.38 -13.68
CA GLU A 16 4.77 -7.62 -13.83
C GLU A 16 5.58 -7.58 -12.53
N THR A 17 4.90 -7.33 -11.39
CA THR A 17 5.57 -7.16 -10.10
C THR A 17 5.63 -8.45 -9.28
N HIS A 18 4.87 -9.47 -9.65
CA HIS A 18 4.68 -10.72 -8.91
C HIS A 18 4.17 -10.53 -7.48
N VAL A 19 3.57 -9.39 -7.20
CA VAL A 19 2.99 -9.04 -5.88
C VAL A 19 1.49 -9.27 -5.89
N ALA A 20 0.97 -9.74 -4.74
CA ALA A 20 -0.47 -9.88 -4.55
C ALA A 20 -1.12 -8.50 -4.38
N GLU A 21 -2.09 -8.21 -5.22
CA GLU A 21 -2.90 -6.98 -5.16
C GLU A 21 -4.32 -7.30 -4.75
N VAL A 22 -4.87 -6.48 -3.87
CA VAL A 22 -6.24 -6.62 -3.39
C VAL A 22 -7.13 -5.58 -4.05
N ASP A 23 -8.20 -6.04 -4.70
CA ASP A 23 -9.26 -5.16 -5.20
C ASP A 23 -10.22 -4.80 -4.06
N PRO A 24 -10.27 -3.54 -3.63
CA PRO A 24 -11.14 -3.11 -2.55
C PRO A 24 -12.63 -3.22 -2.87
N ALA A 25 -13.02 -3.24 -4.15
CA ALA A 25 -14.41 -3.35 -4.57
C ALA A 25 -14.96 -4.77 -4.36
N LEU A 26 -14.10 -5.78 -4.50
CA LEU A 26 -14.45 -7.20 -4.33
C LEU A 26 -14.12 -7.73 -2.94
N CYS A 27 -13.26 -7.03 -2.19
CA CYS A 27 -12.79 -7.48 -0.89
C CYS A 27 -13.85 -7.26 0.20
N THR A 28 -14.31 -8.35 0.82
CA THR A 28 -15.25 -8.33 1.95
C THR A 28 -14.57 -8.28 3.32
N ALA A 29 -13.24 -8.15 3.36
CA ALA A 29 -12.44 -8.15 4.59
C ALA A 29 -12.63 -9.41 5.47
N CYS A 30 -12.93 -10.56 4.90
CA CYS A 30 -13.18 -11.80 5.62
C CYS A 30 -11.95 -12.42 6.32
N GLY A 31 -10.73 -11.96 5.97
CA GLY A 31 -9.48 -12.39 6.59
C GLY A 31 -8.97 -13.77 6.15
N ALA A 32 -9.60 -14.46 5.21
CA ALA A 32 -9.17 -15.78 4.74
C ALA A 32 -7.73 -15.74 4.15
N CYS A 33 -7.43 -14.73 3.37
CA CYS A 33 -6.10 -14.51 2.78
C CYS A 33 -5.01 -14.23 3.84
N VAL A 34 -5.37 -13.56 4.93
CA VAL A 34 -4.46 -13.29 6.05
C VAL A 34 -4.04 -14.60 6.70
N LYS A 35 -5.00 -15.48 6.97
CA LYS A 35 -4.77 -16.82 7.55
C LYS A 35 -3.97 -17.73 6.62
N ALA A 36 -4.24 -17.64 5.31
CA ALA A 36 -3.61 -18.48 4.30
C ALA A 36 -2.20 -18.02 3.89
N CYS A 37 -1.77 -16.83 4.32
CA CYS A 37 -0.47 -16.28 3.93
C CYS A 37 0.65 -16.89 4.77
N PRO A 38 1.56 -17.72 4.20
CA PRO A 38 2.63 -18.35 4.97
C PRO A 38 3.71 -17.35 5.41
N ARG A 39 3.79 -16.20 4.77
CA ARG A 39 4.73 -15.13 5.10
C ARG A 39 4.15 -14.08 6.04
N HIS A 40 2.87 -14.16 6.37
CA HIS A 40 2.16 -13.18 7.21
C HIS A 40 2.30 -11.73 6.74
N VAL A 41 2.37 -11.51 5.42
CA VAL A 41 2.54 -10.16 4.83
C VAL A 41 1.21 -9.45 4.53
N ILE A 42 0.09 -10.12 4.73
CA ILE A 42 -1.24 -9.55 4.51
C ILE A 42 -1.85 -9.20 5.86
N ALA A 43 -2.30 -7.95 6.00
CA ALA A 43 -2.95 -7.46 7.20
C ALA A 43 -4.29 -6.79 6.87
N LEU A 44 -5.25 -6.89 7.78
CA LEU A 44 -6.49 -6.12 7.70
C LEU A 44 -6.25 -4.72 8.25
N THR A 45 -6.65 -3.72 7.49
CA THR A 45 -6.50 -2.32 7.86
C THR A 45 -7.89 -1.67 7.99
N PRO A 46 -8.22 -1.03 9.12
CA PRO A 46 -9.47 -0.33 9.28
C PRO A 46 -9.62 0.80 8.26
N VAL A 47 -10.83 0.97 7.77
CA VAL A 47 -11.18 2.04 6.82
C VAL A 47 -12.10 3.04 7.54
N SER A 48 -11.84 4.34 7.41
CA SER A 48 -12.69 5.36 8.01
C SER A 48 -14.07 5.41 7.36
N ALA A 49 -15.04 6.03 8.04
CA ALA A 49 -16.41 6.18 7.55
C ALA A 49 -16.54 6.85 6.17
N LYS A 50 -15.51 7.60 5.74
CA LYS A 50 -15.44 8.23 4.41
C LYS A 50 -14.66 7.38 3.38
N ASN A 51 -14.50 6.10 3.63
CA ASN A 51 -13.70 5.18 2.82
C ASN A 51 -12.24 5.65 2.61
N ARG A 52 -11.67 6.35 3.60
CA ARG A 52 -10.31 6.90 3.57
C ARG A 52 -9.41 6.14 4.52
N ARG A 53 -8.22 5.81 4.06
CA ARG A 53 -7.18 5.23 4.91
C ARG A 53 -5.79 5.69 4.50
N VAL A 54 -4.92 5.71 5.48
CA VAL A 54 -3.46 5.85 5.32
C VAL A 54 -2.85 4.60 5.91
N TYR A 55 -2.01 3.91 5.18
CA TYR A 55 -1.43 2.64 5.63
C TYR A 55 0.02 2.48 5.15
N VAL A 56 0.75 1.65 5.85
CA VAL A 56 2.11 1.26 5.45
C VAL A 56 1.99 0.07 4.50
N SER A 57 2.48 0.21 3.28
CA SER A 57 2.43 -0.83 2.23
C SER A 57 3.60 -1.82 2.31
N CYS A 58 4.28 -1.89 3.44
CA CYS A 58 5.46 -2.70 3.65
C CYS A 58 5.32 -3.52 4.93
N ASN A 59 5.74 -4.79 4.88
CA ASN A 59 5.86 -5.68 6.04
C ASN A 59 7.29 -6.23 6.19
N ASN A 60 8.27 -5.59 5.54
CA ASN A 60 9.67 -5.99 5.64
C ASN A 60 10.28 -5.44 6.93
N VAL A 61 10.72 -6.34 7.79
CA VAL A 61 11.39 -6.04 9.07
C VAL A 61 12.92 -5.99 8.96
N SER A 62 13.46 -6.17 7.76
CA SER A 62 14.89 -6.09 7.50
C SER A 62 15.44 -4.70 7.84
N ARG A 63 16.71 -4.63 8.25
CA ARG A 63 17.36 -3.34 8.49
C ARG A 63 17.36 -2.47 7.24
N GLY A 64 17.27 -1.16 7.41
CA GLY A 64 17.13 -0.18 6.33
C GLY A 64 18.03 -0.41 5.10
N PRO A 65 19.36 -0.63 5.26
CA PRO A 65 20.25 -0.89 4.12
C PRO A 65 19.91 -2.17 3.33
N VAL A 66 19.45 -3.22 4.02
CA VAL A 66 19.00 -4.48 3.40
C VAL A 66 17.67 -4.27 2.70
N ALA A 67 16.69 -3.70 3.41
CA ALA A 67 15.37 -3.39 2.87
C ALA A 67 15.44 -2.52 1.59
N MET A 68 16.37 -1.57 1.53
CA MET A 68 16.59 -0.73 0.33
C MET A 68 17.09 -1.51 -0.88
N LYS A 69 17.88 -2.55 -0.67
CA LYS A 69 18.36 -3.41 -1.76
C LYS A 69 17.29 -4.37 -2.26
N GLU A 70 16.41 -4.81 -1.36
CA GLU A 70 15.36 -5.78 -1.67
C GLU A 70 14.18 -5.12 -2.40
N CYS A 71 13.82 -3.89 -2.05
CA CYS A 71 12.64 -3.23 -2.60
C CYS A 71 12.80 -1.70 -2.67
N GLY A 72 12.45 -1.12 -3.83
CA GLY A 72 12.52 0.31 -4.08
C GLY A 72 11.61 1.17 -3.20
N THR A 73 10.50 0.62 -2.71
CA THR A 73 9.48 1.30 -1.89
C THR A 73 9.40 0.75 -0.46
N SER A 74 10.42 0.01 -0.01
CA SER A 74 10.42 -0.57 1.33
C SER A 74 10.49 0.48 2.44
N CYS A 75 9.86 0.20 3.58
CA CYS A 75 10.10 0.95 4.81
C CYS A 75 11.52 0.66 5.32
N ILE A 76 12.21 1.70 5.75
CA ILE A 76 13.59 1.60 6.29
C ILE A 76 13.67 1.92 7.78
N GLY A 77 12.54 2.03 8.45
CA GLY A 77 12.49 2.34 9.87
C GLY A 77 13.07 3.71 10.27
N CYS A 78 13.13 4.67 9.34
CA CYS A 78 13.83 5.96 9.57
C CYS A 78 13.15 6.89 10.60
N GLY A 79 11.94 6.61 11.03
CA GLY A 79 11.19 7.37 12.04
C GLY A 79 10.69 8.75 11.63
N LYS A 80 10.92 9.23 10.40
CA LYS A 80 10.45 10.56 9.95
C LYS A 80 8.93 10.69 10.04
N CYS A 81 8.19 9.66 9.67
CA CYS A 81 6.74 9.64 9.74
C CYS A 81 6.22 9.73 11.18
N ALA A 82 6.90 9.10 12.13
CA ALA A 82 6.55 9.15 13.55
C ALA A 82 6.78 10.57 14.12
N LYS A 83 7.89 11.20 13.79
CA LYS A 83 8.21 12.59 14.22
C LYS A 83 7.24 13.62 13.65
N GLU A 84 6.80 13.43 12.42
CA GLU A 84 5.87 14.34 11.75
C GLU A 84 4.40 14.12 12.14
N CYS A 85 4.10 13.02 12.82
CA CYS A 85 2.73 12.70 13.21
C CYS A 85 2.27 13.54 14.42
N PRO A 86 1.35 14.52 14.24
CA PRO A 86 0.89 15.37 15.36
C PRO A 86 0.03 14.63 16.38
N PHE A 87 -0.43 13.42 16.05
CA PHE A 87 -1.31 12.62 16.89
C PHE A 87 -0.56 11.48 17.59
N GLY A 88 0.76 11.34 17.39
CA GLY A 88 1.52 10.24 17.94
C GLY A 88 1.01 8.85 17.52
N ALA A 89 0.40 8.77 16.32
CA ALA A 89 -0.24 7.56 15.83
C ALA A 89 0.72 6.62 15.08
N ILE A 90 2.01 6.90 15.06
CA ILE A 90 2.99 6.09 14.32
C ILE A 90 4.14 5.72 15.24
N GLU A 91 4.42 4.43 15.32
CA GLU A 91 5.55 3.86 16.04
C GLU A 91 6.44 3.08 15.08
N ILE A 92 7.73 2.98 15.43
CA ILE A 92 8.67 2.15 14.67
C ILE A 92 8.98 0.93 15.54
N VAL A 93 8.55 -0.23 15.05
CA VAL A 93 8.80 -1.53 15.70
C VAL A 93 9.50 -2.42 14.67
N ASP A 94 10.55 -3.10 15.06
CA ASP A 94 11.32 -4.02 14.19
C ASP A 94 11.69 -3.44 12.83
N ASN A 95 12.18 -2.19 12.80
CA ASN A 95 12.54 -1.43 11.60
C ASN A 95 11.35 -1.11 10.66
N LEU A 96 10.13 -1.28 11.10
CA LEU A 96 8.92 -1.05 10.34
C LEU A 96 8.03 -0.01 11.02
N ALA A 97 7.42 0.87 10.24
CA ALA A 97 6.44 1.83 10.74
C ALA A 97 5.08 1.14 10.94
N HIS A 98 4.51 1.28 12.12
CA HIS A 98 3.17 0.82 12.45
C HIS A 98 2.26 2.02 12.71
N ILE A 99 1.06 1.99 12.19
CA ILE A 99 0.06 3.05 12.38
C ILE A 99 -1.01 2.55 13.34
N ASP A 100 -1.17 3.28 14.45
CA ASP A 100 -2.29 3.12 15.36
C ASP A 100 -3.53 3.80 14.76
N TYR A 101 -4.48 3.01 14.30
CA TYR A 101 -5.68 3.51 13.62
C TYR A 101 -6.70 4.16 14.56
N GLU A 102 -6.61 3.95 15.86
CA GLU A 102 -7.45 4.65 16.85
C GLU A 102 -7.03 6.11 16.98
N LYS A 103 -5.73 6.38 16.93
CA LYS A 103 -5.16 7.73 17.01
C LYS A 103 -5.07 8.41 15.64
N CYS A 104 -5.00 7.65 14.56
CA CYS A 104 -4.77 8.18 13.22
C CYS A 104 -5.99 8.96 12.69
N ARG A 105 -5.79 10.23 12.36
CA ARG A 105 -6.80 11.11 11.75
C ARG A 105 -6.70 11.21 10.24
N SER A 106 -5.92 10.35 9.59
CA SER A 106 -5.73 10.32 8.13
C SER A 106 -5.31 11.68 7.53
N CYS A 107 -4.50 12.47 8.25
CA CYS A 107 -4.06 13.81 7.83
C CYS A 107 -3.00 13.81 6.71
N ARG A 108 -2.42 12.66 6.37
CA ARG A 108 -1.43 12.41 5.30
C ARG A 108 -0.08 13.13 5.45
N LYS A 109 0.26 13.72 6.58
CA LYS A 109 1.57 14.34 6.80
C LYS A 109 2.69 13.31 6.66
N CYS A 110 2.50 12.11 7.23
CA CYS A 110 3.44 11.00 7.15
C CYS A 110 3.75 10.54 5.72
N VAL A 111 2.77 10.63 4.81
CA VAL A 111 2.95 10.28 3.39
C VAL A 111 3.95 11.21 2.72
N LYS A 112 3.81 12.54 2.96
CA LYS A 112 4.67 13.57 2.34
C LYS A 112 6.13 13.48 2.77
N VAL A 113 6.38 13.02 3.99
CA VAL A 113 7.75 12.99 4.56
C VAL A 113 8.43 11.62 4.38
N CYS A 114 7.72 10.62 3.88
CA CYS A 114 8.30 9.31 3.65
C CYS A 114 9.27 9.33 2.45
N PRO A 115 10.59 9.12 2.66
CA PRO A 115 11.56 9.19 1.56
C PRO A 115 11.47 8.00 0.61
N ARG A 116 10.77 6.93 1.03
CA ARG A 116 10.65 5.67 0.29
C ARG A 116 9.25 5.45 -0.28
N ASN A 117 8.31 6.37 -0.07
CA ASN A 117 6.91 6.23 -0.45
C ASN A 117 6.25 4.94 0.08
N ALA A 118 6.73 4.44 1.23
CA ALA A 118 6.22 3.22 1.85
C ALA A 118 4.86 3.41 2.55
N ILE A 119 4.38 4.66 2.65
CA ILE A 119 3.08 4.99 3.23
C ILE A 119 2.14 5.40 2.12
N MET A 120 1.06 4.67 1.96
CA MET A 120 0.08 4.83 0.90
C MET A 120 -1.24 5.40 1.43
N THR A 121 -2.03 5.94 0.51
CA THR A 121 -3.38 6.45 0.82
C THR A 121 -4.42 5.84 -0.09
N GLN A 122 -5.62 5.63 0.44
CA GLN A 122 -6.76 5.19 -0.36
C GLN A 122 -7.99 6.04 0.00
N GLY A 123 -8.86 6.27 -1.00
CA GLY A 123 -10.10 7.05 -0.81
C GLY A 123 -9.90 8.56 -0.71
N PHE A 124 -8.71 9.07 -1.04
CA PHE A 124 -8.45 10.50 -1.17
C PHE A 124 -8.40 10.91 -2.65
N PRO A 125 -8.79 12.15 -3.00
CA PRO A 125 -8.50 12.67 -4.31
C PRO A 125 -6.97 12.65 -4.57
N LEU A 126 -6.59 12.29 -5.78
CA LEU A 126 -5.18 12.23 -6.18
C LEU A 126 -4.53 13.61 -5.97
N ILE A 127 -3.62 13.69 -5.02
CA ILE A 127 -2.68 14.83 -4.94
C ILE A 127 -1.46 14.36 -5.70
N VAL A 128 -1.36 14.74 -6.96
CA VAL A 128 -0.13 14.55 -7.74
C VAL A 128 0.95 15.37 -7.05
N SER A 129 1.80 14.73 -6.28
CA SER A 129 3.02 15.36 -5.84
C SER A 129 3.95 15.45 -7.05
N ALA A 130 4.67 16.56 -7.20
CA ALA A 130 5.56 16.81 -8.33
C ALA A 130 6.67 15.76 -8.54
N LYS A 131 6.72 14.73 -7.69
CA LYS A 131 7.65 13.57 -7.77
C LYS A 131 7.06 12.36 -8.49
N ASP A 132 5.73 12.32 -8.70
CA ASP A 132 5.05 11.17 -9.34
C ASP A 132 4.87 11.37 -10.86
N ALA A 133 5.26 12.52 -11.40
CA ALA A 133 5.13 12.84 -12.82
C ALA A 133 6.06 12.03 -13.75
N SER A 134 6.96 11.22 -13.21
CA SER A 134 7.87 10.37 -13.99
C SER A 134 7.42 8.90 -14.16
N ALA A 135 6.38 8.47 -13.43
CA ALA A 135 5.91 7.08 -13.47
C ALA A 135 4.62 6.84 -14.29
N GLU A 136 3.95 7.90 -14.77
CA GLU A 136 2.67 7.77 -15.50
C GLU A 136 2.77 7.80 -17.02
N LYS A 137 3.97 7.64 -17.62
CA LYS A 137 4.12 7.66 -19.09
C LYS A 137 4.07 6.30 -19.79
N THR A 138 3.71 5.21 -19.12
CA THR A 138 3.72 3.88 -19.74
C THR A 138 2.36 3.15 -19.80
N ASN A 139 1.24 3.79 -19.46
CA ASN A 139 -0.05 3.07 -19.53
C ASN A 139 -1.21 3.84 -20.22
N ALA A 140 -0.89 4.74 -21.16
CA ALA A 140 -1.87 5.37 -22.05
C ALA A 140 -1.56 5.02 -23.51
N GLY A 141 -1.72 3.76 -23.90
CA GLY A 141 -1.41 3.36 -25.27
C GLY A 141 -1.85 1.97 -25.66
N GLN A 142 -3.07 1.54 -25.32
CA GLN A 142 -3.70 0.39 -25.98
C GLN A 142 -5.20 0.34 -25.69
N THR A 143 -5.98 1.24 -26.24
CA THR A 143 -7.40 0.99 -26.54
C THR A 143 -7.89 2.01 -27.58
N GLU A 144 -7.42 1.89 -28.80
CA GLU A 144 -8.11 2.46 -29.98
C GLU A 144 -7.52 1.84 -31.25
N LYS A 145 -7.92 0.61 -31.54
CA LYS A 145 -7.91 0.03 -32.91
C LYS A 145 -8.64 -1.32 -32.87
N GLU A 146 -9.95 -1.24 -32.90
CA GLU A 146 -10.79 -2.30 -33.47
C GLU A 146 -12.23 -1.80 -33.55
N LYS A 147 -12.50 -0.93 -34.53
CA LYS A 147 -13.82 -0.72 -35.14
C LYS A 147 -13.66 0.06 -36.42
N ALA A 148 -13.20 -0.61 -37.45
CA ALA A 148 -13.46 -0.26 -38.83
C ALA A 148 -13.05 -1.47 -39.68
N GLU A 149 -14.01 -2.32 -39.96
CA GLU A 149 -14.15 -3.09 -41.19
C GLU A 149 -15.18 -4.22 -40.96
N VAL A 150 -16.40 -3.95 -41.28
CA VAL A 150 -17.36 -4.68 -42.12
C VAL A 150 -18.48 -3.70 -42.51
#